data_e1dc4d18a26c92080684f608fefbb17e
#
_entry.id   e1dc4d18a26c92080684f608fefbb17e
#
_cell.length_a   1.000
_cell.length_b   1.000
_cell.length_c   1.000
_cell.angle_alpha   90.00
_cell.angle_beta   90.00
_cell.angle_gamma   90.00
#
_symmetry.space_group_name_H-M   'P 1'
#
loop_
_entity.id
_entity.type
_entity.pdbx_description
1 polymer ?
#
loop_
_entity_poly.entity_id
_entity_poly.type
_entity_poly.pdbx_seq_one_letter_code
_entity_poly.pdbx_strand_id
1 'polypeptide(L)'
;MRDFIFRKKNVVSQEDCDKIIDFFESNPNSHLQGTVGSEEKLVPSDKISTEILLNVTHCNSLNEIIWKAMTQSVEEYKKIFPFLDSGVRRWEVNTIMKIQRYKPGEGYFVEHCENAGFSGESVGGDKRMMAWMIYFNEERDSGYTEFPTQ
;
A
#
# COMPACT_ATOMS: atom_id res chain seq x y z
N MET A 1 -3.41 25.34 -1.89
CA MET A 1 -3.70 24.08 -2.62
C MET A 1 -4.13 23.07 -1.57
N ARG A 2 -5.16 22.24 -1.75
CA ARG A 2 -5.50 21.20 -0.78
C ARG A 2 -4.50 20.07 -0.95
N ASP A 3 -3.88 19.64 0.15
CA ASP A 3 -3.07 18.44 0.21
C ASP A 3 -4.00 17.21 0.09
N PHE A 4 -3.73 16.32 -0.86
CA PHE A 4 -4.46 15.07 -1.04
C PHE A 4 -3.87 13.92 -0.22
N ILE A 5 -2.81 14.17 0.53
CA ILE A 5 -2.19 13.19 1.40
C ILE A 5 -2.91 13.21 2.76
N PHE A 6 -3.56 12.10 3.07
CA PHE A 6 -4.20 11.89 4.36
C PHE A 6 -3.30 11.03 5.25
N ARG A 7 -3.00 11.52 6.44
CA ARG A 7 -2.17 10.81 7.41
C ARG A 7 -2.96 10.59 8.69
N LYS A 8 -2.99 9.35 9.14
CA LYS A 8 -3.65 8.97 10.39
C LYS A 8 -2.73 8.08 11.21
N LYS A 9 -2.55 8.43 12.48
CA LYS A 9 -1.76 7.63 13.42
C LYS A 9 -2.63 6.63 14.16
N ASN A 10 -2.01 5.55 14.64
CA ASN A 10 -2.62 4.55 15.51
C ASN A 10 -3.87 3.88 14.91
N VAL A 11 -3.86 3.65 13.59
CA VAL A 11 -4.94 2.94 12.89
C VAL A 11 -4.94 1.43 13.17
N VAL A 12 -3.79 0.91 13.57
CA VAL A 12 -3.56 -0.46 14.03
C VAL A 12 -2.88 -0.37 15.40
N SER A 13 -3.24 -1.24 16.33
CA SER A 13 -2.60 -1.31 17.63
C SER A 13 -1.16 -1.79 17.53
N GLN A 14 -0.30 -1.45 18.49
CA GLN A 14 1.08 -1.97 18.50
C GLN A 14 1.11 -3.49 18.53
N GLU A 15 0.27 -4.11 19.35
CA GLU A 15 0.14 -5.57 19.42
C GLU A 15 -0.20 -6.20 18.06
N ASP A 16 -1.09 -5.58 17.30
CA ASP A 16 -1.46 -6.06 15.99
C ASP A 16 -0.40 -5.78 14.93
N CYS A 17 0.34 -4.68 15.04
CA CYS A 17 1.52 -4.43 14.22
C CYS A 17 2.57 -5.52 14.43
N ASP A 18 2.84 -5.86 15.69
CA ASP A 18 3.80 -6.91 16.05
C ASP A 18 3.36 -8.28 15.48
N LYS A 19 2.07 -8.63 15.58
CA LYS A 19 1.52 -9.85 14.96
C LYS A 19 1.70 -9.90 13.44
N ILE A 20 1.54 -8.76 12.76
CA ILE A 20 1.71 -8.68 11.31
C ILE A 20 3.18 -8.87 10.93
N ILE A 21 4.08 -8.25 11.69
CA ILE A 21 5.54 -8.40 11.50
C ILE A 21 5.95 -9.84 11.76
N ASP A 22 5.51 -10.43 12.88
CA ASP A 22 5.80 -11.82 13.23
C ASP A 22 5.28 -12.79 12.17
N PHE A 23 4.07 -12.55 11.64
CA PHE A 23 3.55 -13.33 10.53
C PHE A 23 4.47 -13.26 9.32
N PHE A 24 4.91 -12.06 8.94
CA PHE A 24 5.80 -11.89 7.80
C PHE A 24 7.10 -12.67 8.02
N GLU A 25 7.77 -12.47 9.15
CA GLU A 25 9.07 -13.09 9.44
C GLU A 25 8.98 -14.61 9.60
N SER A 26 7.86 -15.13 10.08
CA SER A 26 7.65 -16.57 10.30
C SER A 26 7.26 -17.34 9.03
N ASN A 27 7.02 -16.65 7.90
CA ASN A 27 6.59 -17.27 6.65
C ASN A 27 7.58 -17.04 5.49
N PRO A 28 8.87 -17.38 5.65
CA PRO A 28 9.88 -17.11 4.62
C PRO A 28 9.62 -17.82 3.28
N ASN A 29 8.90 -18.94 3.29
CA ASN A 29 8.52 -19.66 2.07
C ASN A 29 7.46 -18.91 1.23
N SER A 30 6.80 -17.93 1.79
CA SER A 30 5.83 -17.06 1.09
C SER A 30 6.47 -15.76 0.62
N HIS A 31 7.76 -15.55 0.90
CA HIS A 31 8.45 -14.34 0.48
C HIS A 31 8.70 -14.34 -1.02
N LEU A 32 8.32 -13.23 -1.64
CA LEU A 32 8.58 -12.91 -3.03
C LEU A 32 9.54 -11.72 -3.09
N GLN A 33 10.35 -11.66 -4.13
CA GLN A 33 11.14 -10.47 -4.41
C GLN A 33 10.22 -9.39 -4.99
N GLY A 34 10.39 -8.14 -4.54
CA GLY A 34 9.60 -7.02 -5.03
C GLY A 34 9.83 -6.75 -6.51
N THR A 35 8.75 -6.50 -7.23
CA THR A 35 8.73 -6.24 -8.66
C THR A 35 8.22 -4.84 -8.97
N VAL A 36 8.47 -4.35 -10.17
CA VAL A 36 8.00 -3.05 -10.68
C VAL A 36 7.14 -3.23 -11.93
N GLY A 37 6.21 -2.28 -12.12
CA GLY A 37 5.35 -2.25 -13.29
C GLY A 37 4.28 -3.34 -13.35
N SER A 38 3.43 -3.26 -14.36
CA SER A 38 2.35 -4.23 -14.60
C SER A 38 2.84 -5.59 -15.06
N GLU A 39 4.03 -5.66 -15.62
CA GLU A 39 4.66 -6.90 -16.07
C GLU A 39 5.46 -7.60 -14.97
N GLU A 40 5.40 -7.07 -13.73
CA GLU A 40 6.08 -7.64 -12.55
C GLU A 40 7.57 -7.91 -12.78
N LYS A 41 8.26 -6.96 -13.40
CA LYS A 41 9.70 -7.09 -13.68
C LYS A 41 10.54 -6.90 -12.43
N LEU A 42 11.59 -7.70 -12.32
CA LEU A 42 12.66 -7.49 -11.34
C LEU A 42 13.64 -6.46 -11.89
N VAL A 43 13.64 -5.27 -11.30
CA VAL A 43 14.54 -4.16 -11.64
C VAL A 43 15.17 -3.62 -10.36
N PRO A 44 16.31 -4.22 -9.90
CA PRO A 44 16.92 -3.86 -8.62
C PRO A 44 17.38 -2.41 -8.52
N SER A 45 17.66 -1.73 -9.65
CA SER A 45 17.93 -0.29 -9.67
C SER A 45 16.72 0.55 -9.26
N ASP A 46 15.52 0.03 -9.45
CA ASP A 46 14.28 0.76 -9.20
C ASP A 46 13.67 0.37 -7.87
N LYS A 47 13.69 -0.94 -7.54
CA LYS A 47 13.10 -1.45 -6.31
C LYS A 47 13.82 -2.67 -5.77
N ILE A 48 14.12 -2.64 -4.48
CA ILE A 48 14.57 -3.80 -3.72
C ILE A 48 13.66 -3.92 -2.49
N SER A 49 12.92 -5.01 -2.39
CA SER A 49 12.06 -5.33 -1.26
C SER A 49 11.79 -6.82 -1.18
N THR A 50 11.32 -7.28 -0.02
CA THR A 50 10.74 -8.60 0.17
C THR A 50 9.24 -8.45 0.41
N GLU A 51 8.40 -9.24 -0.26
CA GLU A 51 6.94 -9.05 -0.26
C GLU A 51 6.21 -10.35 0.08
N ILE A 52 5.04 -10.23 0.74
CA ILE A 52 4.03 -11.29 0.83
C ILE A 52 2.73 -10.74 0.25
N LEU A 53 2.12 -11.49 -0.66
CA LEU A 53 0.79 -11.18 -1.17
C LEU A 53 -0.28 -11.71 -0.22
N LEU A 54 -1.19 -10.83 0.18
CA LEU A 54 -2.36 -11.16 0.96
C LEU A 54 -3.62 -11.03 0.11
N ASN A 55 -4.49 -12.01 0.19
CA ASN A 55 -5.85 -11.89 -0.34
C ASN A 55 -6.82 -11.77 0.83
N VAL A 56 -7.40 -10.60 1.02
CA VAL A 56 -8.30 -10.31 2.16
C VAL A 56 -9.64 -11.02 2.09
N THR A 57 -9.97 -11.66 0.97
CA THR A 57 -11.15 -12.54 0.90
C THR A 57 -10.97 -13.84 1.68
N HIS A 58 -9.74 -14.20 2.01
CA HIS A 58 -9.46 -15.31 2.90
C HIS A 58 -9.55 -14.81 4.34
N CYS A 59 -10.65 -15.15 5.00
CA CYS A 59 -10.90 -14.78 6.40
C CYS A 59 -9.82 -15.35 7.32
N ASN A 60 -8.95 -14.49 7.80
CA ASN A 60 -8.08 -14.73 8.94
C ASN A 60 -7.96 -13.43 9.74
N SER A 61 -7.57 -13.56 11.00
CA SER A 61 -7.52 -12.41 11.92
C SER A 61 -6.62 -11.27 11.45
N LEU A 62 -5.55 -11.58 10.75
CA LEU A 62 -4.61 -10.60 10.22
C LEU A 62 -5.23 -9.78 9.08
N ASN A 63 -5.92 -10.45 8.15
CA ASN A 63 -6.63 -9.78 7.06
C ASN A 63 -7.74 -8.87 7.60
N GLU A 64 -8.44 -9.29 8.64
CA GLU A 64 -9.47 -8.48 9.29
C GLU A 64 -8.93 -7.20 9.91
N ILE A 65 -7.76 -7.26 10.57
CA ILE A 65 -7.09 -6.09 11.14
C ILE A 65 -6.78 -5.07 10.05
N ILE A 66 -6.09 -5.51 8.99
CA ILE A 66 -5.68 -4.63 7.88
C ILE A 66 -6.91 -4.06 7.18
N TRP A 67 -7.89 -4.90 6.86
CA TRP A 67 -9.12 -4.49 6.18
C TRP A 67 -9.90 -3.44 6.98
N LYS A 68 -10.05 -3.65 8.28
CA LYS A 68 -10.72 -2.70 9.17
C LYS A 68 -10.00 -1.36 9.23
N ALA A 69 -8.68 -1.36 9.41
CA ALA A 69 -7.87 -0.15 9.47
C ALA A 69 -7.97 0.66 8.18
N MET A 70 -7.89 -0.02 7.04
CA MET A 70 -7.98 0.57 5.71
C MET A 70 -9.36 1.14 5.43
N THR A 71 -10.43 0.34 5.61
CA THR A 71 -11.81 0.79 5.33
C THR A 71 -12.21 1.97 6.20
N GLN A 72 -11.87 1.98 7.48
CA GLN A 72 -12.12 3.12 8.36
C GLN A 72 -11.38 4.39 7.89
N SER A 73 -10.13 4.25 7.44
CA SER A 73 -9.35 5.38 6.94
C SER A 73 -9.90 5.93 5.63
N VAL A 74 -10.37 5.06 4.74
CA VAL A 74 -11.04 5.43 3.49
C VAL A 74 -12.32 6.20 3.78
N GLU A 75 -13.15 5.75 4.72
CA GLU A 75 -14.38 6.45 5.08
C GLU A 75 -14.11 7.85 5.69
N GLU A 76 -13.02 8.02 6.42
CA GLU A 76 -12.61 9.33 6.91
C GLU A 76 -12.10 10.23 5.78
N TYR A 77 -11.32 9.67 4.86
CA TYR A 77 -10.83 10.39 3.68
C TYR A 77 -11.98 10.88 2.79
N LYS A 78 -13.02 10.07 2.59
CA LYS A 78 -14.23 10.44 1.84
C LYS A 78 -14.97 11.63 2.46
N LYS A 79 -14.96 11.78 3.80
CA LYS A 79 -15.53 12.97 4.46
C LYS A 79 -14.78 14.25 4.11
N ILE A 80 -13.46 14.15 3.89
CA ILE A 80 -12.64 15.30 3.48
C ILE A 80 -12.80 15.59 1.99
N PHE A 81 -12.99 14.53 1.19
CA PHE A 81 -13.11 14.60 -0.28
C PHE A 81 -14.41 13.93 -0.76
N PRO A 82 -15.56 14.59 -0.58
CA PRO A 82 -16.88 14.00 -0.89
C PRO A 82 -17.08 13.63 -2.36
N PHE A 83 -16.28 14.18 -3.27
CA PHE A 83 -16.36 13.81 -4.69
C PHE A 83 -16.11 12.31 -4.94
N LEU A 84 -15.43 11.64 -4.03
CA LEU A 84 -15.21 10.19 -4.10
C LEU A 84 -16.51 9.39 -4.02
N ASP A 85 -17.55 9.96 -3.41
CA ASP A 85 -18.90 9.37 -3.31
C ASP A 85 -19.88 9.95 -4.34
N SER A 86 -19.43 10.82 -5.24
CA SER A 86 -20.29 11.54 -6.20
C SER A 86 -20.99 10.63 -7.22
N GLY A 87 -20.71 9.34 -7.24
CA GLY A 87 -21.34 8.37 -8.13
C GLY A 87 -20.90 8.44 -9.59
N VAL A 88 -19.98 9.34 -9.94
CA VAL A 88 -19.46 9.48 -11.31
C VAL A 88 -18.77 8.21 -11.78
N ARG A 89 -18.06 7.53 -10.87
CA ARG A 89 -17.52 6.18 -11.09
C ARG A 89 -17.68 5.36 -9.83
N ARG A 90 -18.16 4.13 -9.98
CA ARG A 90 -18.08 3.15 -8.88
C ARG A 90 -16.64 2.70 -8.74
N TRP A 91 -16.15 2.65 -7.53
CA TRP A 91 -14.84 2.14 -7.18
C TRP A 91 -14.95 1.26 -5.94
N GLU A 92 -14.01 0.38 -5.79
CA GLU A 92 -13.93 -0.55 -4.66
C GLU A 92 -12.47 -0.69 -4.24
N VAL A 93 -12.25 -1.18 -3.05
CA VAL A 93 -10.92 -1.48 -2.56
C VAL A 93 -10.45 -2.80 -3.15
N ASN A 94 -9.22 -2.81 -3.68
CA ASN A 94 -8.61 -4.04 -4.15
C ASN A 94 -8.44 -5.03 -2.99
N THR A 95 -8.84 -6.27 -3.20
CA THR A 95 -8.74 -7.35 -2.21
C THR A 95 -7.35 -7.97 -2.12
N ILE A 96 -6.47 -7.68 -3.05
CA ILE A 96 -5.08 -8.12 -3.04
C ILE A 96 -4.23 -6.99 -2.48
N MET A 97 -3.51 -7.28 -1.42
CA MET A 97 -2.60 -6.37 -0.73
C MET A 97 -1.20 -6.96 -0.67
N LYS A 98 -0.21 -6.10 -0.46
CA LYS A 98 1.18 -6.53 -0.26
C LYS A 98 1.65 -6.09 1.12
N ILE A 99 2.19 -7.02 1.90
CA ILE A 99 3.10 -6.65 2.99
C ILE A 99 4.48 -6.55 2.37
N GLN A 100 5.16 -5.44 2.61
CA GLN A 100 6.47 -5.17 2.05
C GLN A 100 7.46 -4.88 3.17
N ARG A 101 8.61 -5.55 3.12
CA ARG A 101 9.73 -5.26 4.01
C ARG A 101 10.88 -4.68 3.20
N TYR A 102 11.43 -3.62 3.73
CA TYR A 102 12.65 -2.96 3.25
C TYR A 102 13.71 -3.05 4.34
N LYS A 103 14.85 -3.67 4.04
CA LYS A 103 16.02 -3.70 4.93
C LYS A 103 16.84 -2.41 4.76
N PRO A 104 17.80 -2.12 5.65
CA PRO A 104 18.73 -1.02 5.43
C PRO A 104 19.37 -1.08 4.03
N GLY A 105 19.27 0.02 3.28
CA GLY A 105 19.73 0.10 1.89
C GLY A 105 18.76 -0.42 0.83
N GLU A 106 17.62 -1.01 1.22
CA GLU A 106 16.53 -1.36 0.29
C GLU A 106 15.51 -0.22 0.18
N GLY A 107 14.79 -0.15 -0.92
CA GLY A 107 13.80 0.89 -1.16
C GLY A 107 13.11 0.76 -2.51
N TYR A 108 12.20 1.67 -2.77
CA TYR A 108 11.70 1.96 -4.11
C TYR A 108 12.31 3.32 -4.51
N PHE A 109 13.31 3.29 -5.37
CA PHE A 109 14.23 4.41 -5.61
C PHE A 109 13.76 5.34 -6.73
N VAL A 110 12.76 4.94 -7.48
CA VAL A 110 12.25 5.70 -8.64
C VAL A 110 10.91 6.33 -8.31
N GLU A 111 10.81 7.63 -8.56
CA GLU A 111 9.53 8.34 -8.52
C GLU A 111 8.55 7.71 -9.51
N HIS A 112 7.35 7.43 -9.07
CA HIS A 112 6.32 6.82 -9.90
C HIS A 112 4.93 7.30 -9.51
N CYS A 113 3.99 7.09 -10.40
CA CYS A 113 2.58 7.32 -10.15
C CYS A 113 1.84 5.98 -10.13
N GLU A 114 0.98 5.76 -9.14
CA GLU A 114 0.14 4.57 -9.04
C GLU A 114 -0.89 4.48 -10.18
N ASN A 115 -1.24 5.61 -10.78
CA ASN A 115 -2.05 5.68 -11.97
C ASN A 115 -1.13 5.85 -13.18
N ALA A 116 -0.97 4.80 -13.97
CA ALA A 116 -0.03 4.76 -15.10
C ALA A 116 -0.42 5.62 -16.31
N GLY A 117 -1.47 6.46 -16.18
CA GLY A 117 -1.87 7.41 -17.21
C GLY A 117 -2.48 6.74 -18.47
N PHE A 118 -2.78 7.57 -19.45
CA PHE A 118 -3.49 7.24 -20.70
C PHE A 118 -2.66 6.46 -21.75
N SER A 119 -1.69 5.66 -21.38
CA SER A 119 -1.14 4.74 -22.37
C SER A 119 -2.14 3.60 -22.56
N GLY A 120 -2.81 3.56 -23.68
CA GLY A 120 -3.95 2.68 -23.99
C GLY A 120 -3.68 1.17 -23.95
N GLU A 121 -2.63 0.74 -23.27
CA GLU A 121 -2.21 -0.64 -23.12
C GLU A 121 -2.07 -1.11 -21.67
N SER A 122 -2.23 -0.22 -20.67
CA SER A 122 -2.09 -0.63 -19.26
C SER A 122 -3.39 -1.23 -18.73
N VAL A 123 -3.43 -2.51 -18.67
CA VAL A 123 -4.50 -3.26 -18.00
C VAL A 123 -4.44 -2.97 -16.49
N GLY A 124 -5.25 -2.04 -16.01
CA GLY A 124 -5.56 -1.86 -14.60
C GLY A 124 -4.91 -0.68 -13.87
N GLY A 125 -3.81 -0.09 -14.33
CA GLY A 125 -3.14 1.02 -13.64
C GLY A 125 -3.91 2.33 -13.69
N ASP A 126 -4.62 2.58 -14.78
CA ASP A 126 -5.45 3.76 -15.05
C ASP A 126 -6.75 3.82 -14.21
N LYS A 127 -7.07 2.76 -13.48
CA LYS A 127 -8.27 2.66 -12.64
C LYS A 127 -8.02 2.95 -11.17
N ARG A 128 -6.78 3.11 -10.74
CA ARG A 128 -6.45 3.41 -9.34
C ARG A 128 -6.78 4.86 -9.03
N MET A 129 -7.72 5.07 -8.13
CA MET A 129 -8.12 6.39 -7.64
C MET A 129 -7.33 6.82 -6.41
N MET A 130 -6.85 5.86 -5.64
CA MET A 130 -6.16 6.05 -4.37
C MET A 130 -5.08 4.99 -4.20
N ALA A 131 -3.98 5.35 -3.59
CA ALA A 131 -3.03 4.44 -2.98
C ALA A 131 -3.11 4.61 -1.45
N TRP A 132 -2.88 3.53 -0.72
CA TRP A 132 -2.83 3.56 0.74
C TRP A 132 -1.68 2.69 1.23
N MET A 133 -1.13 3.10 2.37
CA MET A 133 -0.04 2.40 3.03
C MET A 133 -0.28 2.41 4.54
N ILE A 134 0.10 1.34 5.21
CA ILE A 134 0.17 1.26 6.67
C ILE A 134 1.60 0.91 7.03
N TYR A 135 2.23 1.74 7.85
CA TYR A 135 3.55 1.47 8.41
C TYR A 135 3.36 0.74 9.74
N PHE A 136 3.93 -0.46 9.86
CA PHE A 136 3.78 -1.31 11.04
C PHE A 136 4.88 -1.08 12.08
N ASN A 137 5.97 -0.41 11.71
CA ASN A 137 7.04 0.01 12.60
C ASN A 137 7.43 1.47 12.32
N GLU A 138 8.11 2.10 13.27
CA GLU A 138 8.69 3.43 13.11
C GLU A 138 10.17 3.31 12.76
N GLU A 139 10.58 3.99 11.70
CA GLU A 139 11.98 4.27 11.38
C GLU A 139 12.20 5.77 11.53
N ARG A 140 13.24 6.16 12.29
CA ARG A 140 13.47 7.58 12.62
C ARG A 140 14.34 8.29 11.59
N ASP A 141 15.27 7.57 10.99
CA ASP A 141 16.32 8.16 10.16
C ASP A 141 16.16 7.87 8.65
N SER A 142 15.20 7.02 8.27
CA SER A 142 14.95 6.61 6.88
C SER A 142 13.56 6.01 6.70
N GLY A 143 13.29 5.36 5.58
CA GLY A 143 12.05 4.59 5.35
C GLY A 143 10.80 5.44 5.09
N TYR A 144 10.96 6.73 4.82
CA TYR A 144 9.85 7.62 4.49
C TYR A 144 9.42 7.48 3.02
N THR A 145 8.16 7.82 2.77
CA THR A 145 7.66 8.03 1.41
C THR A 145 7.73 9.51 1.08
N GLU A 146 8.39 9.84 -0.01
CA GLU A 146 8.57 11.19 -0.48
C GLU A 146 7.53 11.55 -1.55
N PHE A 147 7.03 12.78 -1.49
CA PHE A 147 6.11 13.37 -2.48
C PHE A 147 6.73 14.68 -3.01
N PRO A 148 7.60 14.63 -4.02
CA PRO A 148 8.44 15.77 -4.42
C PRO A 148 7.67 16.99 -4.93
N THR A 149 6.42 16.79 -5.37
CA THR A 149 5.60 17.85 -5.98
C THR A 149 4.44 18.33 -5.10
N GLN A 150 4.39 17.93 -3.84
CA GLN A 150 3.36 18.33 -2.89
C GLN A 150 3.92 19.00 -1.64
#